data_e0ecc09a6c62a8e20a04e5abba371c1e
#
_entry.id   e0ecc09a6c62a8e20a04e5abba371c1e
#
_cell.length_a   1.000
_cell.length_b   1.000
_cell.length_c   1.000
_cell.angle_alpha   90.00
_cell.angle_beta   90.00
_cell.angle_gamma   90.00
#
_symmetry.space_group_name_H-M   'P 1'
#
loop_
_entity.id
_entity.type
_entity.pdbx_description
1 polymer ?
#
loop_
_entity_poly.entity_id
_entity_poly.type
_entity_poly.pdbx_seq_one_letter_code
_entity_poly.pdbx_strand_id
1 'polypeptide(L)'
;MGTDDEVDLDGRRLRTLRSRAAMSRAAFDLLNERGLGSVAVEDIAERAGVTRRTFSRHFSSIEDAVLGEIDQDVHLFNEALCRRPVGESPLVAYRNALHDWLATEHTGAKAARLARRWALFQLFEAEPTLAAGYQRIRLDGQRESVRIIAARLDVDPAVDRRPEAAVAAGTGLLIAALQVWGAGSDTDGLPDLIDTFFDTLNGLTAEFQSEVSSS
;
A
#
# COMPACT_ATOMS: atom_id res chain seq x y z
N MET A 1 -29.22 -23.68 6.80
CA MET A 1 -27.96 -24.21 7.39
C MET A 1 -26.77 -23.57 6.69
N GLY A 2 -26.70 -22.23 6.63
CA GLY A 2 -25.67 -21.45 5.91
C GLY A 2 -25.13 -20.22 6.65
N THR A 3 -25.77 -19.77 7.74
CA THR A 3 -25.38 -18.53 8.44
C THR A 3 -24.29 -18.73 9.49
N ASP A 4 -24.21 -19.89 10.14
CA ASP A 4 -23.21 -20.15 11.17
C ASP A 4 -21.80 -20.42 10.59
N ASP A 5 -21.69 -21.08 9.44
CA ASP A 5 -20.42 -21.31 8.75
C ASP A 5 -19.82 -20.02 8.19
N GLU A 6 -20.64 -19.10 7.71
CA GLU A 6 -20.21 -17.80 7.15
C GLU A 6 -19.70 -16.86 8.26
N VAL A 7 -20.35 -16.86 9.41
CA VAL A 7 -19.95 -16.08 10.60
C VAL A 7 -18.64 -16.63 11.21
N ASP A 8 -18.43 -17.96 11.23
CA ASP A 8 -17.19 -18.57 11.76
C ASP A 8 -16.01 -18.35 10.79
N LEU A 9 -16.24 -18.35 9.48
CA LEU A 9 -15.23 -18.01 8.47
C LEU A 9 -14.77 -16.55 8.60
N ASP A 10 -15.70 -15.63 8.83
CA ASP A 10 -15.41 -14.21 9.00
C ASP A 10 -14.65 -13.95 10.32
N GLY A 11 -15.03 -14.65 11.39
CA GLY A 11 -14.33 -14.63 12.67
C GLY A 11 -12.88 -15.16 12.62
N ARG A 12 -12.64 -16.20 11.81
CA ARG A 12 -11.28 -16.74 11.58
C ARG A 12 -10.43 -15.79 10.76
N ARG A 13 -11.00 -15.19 9.71
CA ARG A 13 -10.33 -14.19 8.85
C ARG A 13 -9.93 -12.97 9.67
N LEU A 14 -10.81 -12.44 10.49
CA LEU A 14 -10.53 -11.31 11.38
C LEU A 14 -9.43 -11.62 12.40
N ARG A 15 -9.44 -12.81 13.01
CA ARG A 15 -8.36 -13.23 13.94
C ARG A 15 -7.02 -13.33 13.22
N THR A 16 -7.00 -13.86 12.01
CA THR A 16 -5.81 -13.97 11.17
C THR A 16 -5.23 -12.58 10.85
N LEU A 17 -6.06 -11.64 10.42
CA LEU A 17 -5.65 -10.26 10.12
C LEU A 17 -5.12 -9.54 11.36
N ARG A 18 -5.80 -9.68 12.52
CA ARG A 18 -5.34 -9.09 13.79
C ARG A 18 -3.98 -9.65 14.23
N SER A 19 -3.81 -10.97 14.13
CA SER A 19 -2.55 -11.64 14.46
C SER A 19 -1.41 -11.18 13.54
N ARG A 20 -1.66 -11.09 12.22
CA ARG A 20 -0.70 -10.59 11.24
C ARG A 20 -0.31 -9.14 11.56
N ALA A 21 -1.28 -8.26 11.79
CA ALA A 21 -1.03 -6.86 12.15
C ALA A 21 -0.26 -6.71 13.47
N ALA A 22 -0.53 -7.55 14.47
CA ALA A 22 0.20 -7.53 15.75
C ALA A 22 1.67 -7.92 15.55
N MET A 23 1.95 -8.96 14.73
CA MET A 23 3.32 -9.37 14.41
C MET A 23 4.07 -8.29 13.60
N SER A 24 3.41 -7.63 12.63
CA SER A 24 4.04 -6.54 11.86
C SER A 24 4.40 -5.36 12.75
N ARG A 25 3.51 -4.96 13.65
CA ARG A 25 3.84 -3.89 14.62
C ARG A 25 4.98 -4.29 15.53
N ALA A 26 4.96 -5.50 16.09
CA ALA A 26 6.04 -6.00 16.94
C ALA A 26 7.39 -6.04 16.21
N ALA A 27 7.41 -6.46 14.94
CA ALA A 27 8.61 -6.48 14.11
C ALA A 27 9.16 -5.07 13.86
N PHE A 28 8.29 -4.11 13.52
CA PHE A 28 8.67 -2.73 13.32
C PHE A 28 9.18 -2.06 14.61
N ASP A 29 8.51 -2.27 15.74
CA ASP A 29 8.91 -1.71 17.03
C ASP A 29 10.29 -2.25 17.47
N LEU A 30 10.53 -3.56 17.30
CA LEU A 30 11.81 -4.20 17.59
C LEU A 30 12.94 -3.70 16.66
N LEU A 31 12.63 -3.51 15.37
CA LEU A 31 13.57 -2.90 14.42
C LEU A 31 14.01 -1.51 14.88
N ASN A 32 13.07 -0.66 15.28
CA ASN A 32 13.40 0.69 15.78
C ASN A 32 14.17 0.69 17.11
N GLU A 33 13.90 -0.29 17.98
CA GLU A 33 14.57 -0.40 19.28
C GLU A 33 16.02 -0.92 19.17
N ARG A 34 16.27 -1.86 18.25
CA ARG A 34 17.50 -2.69 18.27
C ARG A 34 18.23 -2.77 16.93
N GLY A 35 17.66 -2.24 15.84
CA GLY A 35 18.12 -2.46 14.46
C GLY A 35 17.77 -3.84 13.91
N LEU A 36 17.69 -3.94 12.58
CA LEU A 36 17.21 -5.16 11.88
C LEU A 36 18.06 -6.40 12.20
N GLY A 37 19.37 -6.26 12.24
CA GLY A 37 20.30 -7.38 12.50
C GLY A 37 20.24 -7.95 13.92
N SER A 38 19.55 -7.31 14.86
CA SER A 38 19.43 -7.73 16.26
C SER A 38 18.06 -8.27 16.63
N VAL A 39 17.14 -8.40 15.65
CA VAL A 39 15.77 -8.90 15.87
C VAL A 39 15.71 -10.38 15.50
N ALA A 40 15.14 -11.20 16.40
CA ALA A 40 14.86 -12.61 16.13
C ALA A 40 13.36 -12.86 15.96
N VAL A 41 13.01 -13.92 15.25
CA VAL A 41 11.59 -14.34 15.06
C VAL A 41 10.92 -14.63 16.40
N GLU A 42 11.68 -15.17 17.35
CA GLU A 42 11.24 -15.45 18.71
C GLU A 42 10.82 -14.18 19.45
N ASP A 43 11.58 -13.09 19.32
CA ASP A 43 11.27 -11.80 19.95
C ASP A 43 9.95 -11.22 19.41
N ILE A 44 9.76 -11.33 18.09
CA ILE A 44 8.54 -10.86 17.43
C ILE A 44 7.33 -11.68 17.88
N ALA A 45 7.48 -13.02 17.91
CA ALA A 45 6.41 -13.92 18.31
C ALA A 45 6.01 -13.69 19.77
N GLU A 46 6.98 -13.53 20.68
CA GLU A 46 6.75 -13.23 22.09
C GLU A 46 6.02 -11.89 22.26
N ARG A 47 6.52 -10.82 21.63
CA ARG A 47 5.91 -9.48 21.72
C ARG A 47 4.50 -9.44 21.14
N ALA A 48 4.24 -10.20 20.08
CA ALA A 48 2.92 -10.30 19.45
C ALA A 48 1.97 -11.28 20.16
N GLY A 49 2.43 -12.01 21.20
CA GLY A 49 1.64 -12.99 21.92
C GLY A 49 1.27 -14.21 21.07
N VAL A 50 2.14 -14.62 20.13
CA VAL A 50 1.93 -15.76 19.23
C VAL A 50 3.09 -16.76 19.33
N THR A 51 2.93 -17.95 18.72
CA THR A 51 4.02 -18.93 18.62
C THR A 51 4.90 -18.65 17.39
N ARG A 52 6.17 -19.09 17.42
CA ARG A 52 7.06 -19.11 16.25
C ARG A 52 6.40 -19.78 15.03
N ARG A 53 5.66 -20.88 15.24
CA ARG A 53 4.91 -21.57 14.18
C ARG A 53 3.83 -20.67 13.56
N THR A 54 3.18 -19.86 14.39
CA THR A 54 2.21 -18.88 13.91
C THR A 54 2.89 -17.82 13.06
N PHE A 55 4.04 -17.29 13.51
CA PHE A 55 4.84 -16.35 12.72
C PHE A 55 5.20 -16.94 11.34
N SER A 56 5.84 -18.10 11.30
CA SER A 56 6.31 -18.74 10.05
C SER A 56 5.16 -19.12 9.09
N ARG A 57 3.92 -19.18 9.56
CA ARG A 57 2.74 -19.36 8.69
C ARG A 57 2.35 -18.07 7.97
N HIS A 58 2.69 -16.90 8.53
CA HIS A 58 2.28 -15.61 8.02
C HIS A 58 3.39 -14.85 7.30
N PHE A 59 4.64 -15.07 7.69
CA PHE A 59 5.80 -14.34 7.19
C PHE A 59 6.95 -15.30 6.92
N SER A 60 7.65 -15.06 5.80
CA SER A 60 8.81 -15.83 5.39
C SER A 60 10.11 -15.32 6.01
N SER A 61 10.15 -14.04 6.42
CA SER A 61 11.31 -13.38 7.03
C SER A 61 10.89 -12.28 8.00
N ILE A 62 11.87 -11.71 8.70
CA ILE A 62 11.67 -10.55 9.59
C ILE A 62 11.31 -9.32 8.75
N GLU A 63 11.97 -9.13 7.60
CA GLU A 63 11.70 -8.05 6.66
C GLU A 63 10.26 -8.11 6.13
N ASP A 64 9.77 -9.31 5.78
CA ASP A 64 8.37 -9.52 5.39
C ASP A 64 7.40 -9.10 6.52
N ALA A 65 7.75 -9.37 7.77
CA ALA A 65 6.94 -8.97 8.92
C ALA A 65 6.98 -7.45 9.12
N VAL A 66 8.14 -6.82 9.03
CA VAL A 66 8.30 -5.35 9.09
C VAL A 66 7.49 -4.65 8.00
N LEU A 67 7.50 -5.18 6.79
CA LEU A 67 6.76 -4.65 5.64
C LEU A 67 5.28 -5.06 5.61
N GLY A 68 4.83 -5.86 6.57
CA GLY A 68 3.48 -6.44 6.54
C GLY A 68 2.33 -5.44 6.58
N GLU A 69 2.52 -4.25 7.17
CA GLU A 69 1.52 -3.16 7.11
C GLU A 69 1.47 -2.56 5.70
N ILE A 70 2.61 -2.41 5.00
CA ILE A 70 2.65 -1.92 3.61
C ILE A 70 2.00 -2.94 2.66
N ASP A 71 2.29 -4.22 2.82
CA ASP A 71 1.66 -5.28 2.04
C ASP A 71 0.13 -5.24 2.20
N GLN A 72 -0.36 -5.07 3.41
CA GLN A 72 -1.78 -4.89 3.68
C GLN A 72 -2.35 -3.62 3.03
N ASP A 73 -1.60 -2.52 3.04
CA ASP A 73 -2.01 -1.26 2.40
C ASP A 73 -2.23 -1.41 0.90
N VAL A 74 -1.33 -2.14 0.22
CA VAL A 74 -1.45 -2.45 -1.20
C VAL A 74 -2.71 -3.27 -1.47
N HIS A 75 -3.04 -4.24 -0.63
CA HIS A 75 -4.28 -5.00 -0.75
C HIS A 75 -5.52 -4.12 -0.55
N LEU A 76 -5.56 -3.30 0.50
CA LEU A 76 -6.67 -2.38 0.78
C LEU A 76 -6.87 -1.37 -0.35
N PHE A 77 -5.79 -0.84 -0.91
CA PHE A 77 -5.83 0.03 -2.07
C PHE A 77 -6.44 -0.69 -3.28
N ASN A 78 -5.99 -1.91 -3.61
CA ASN A 78 -6.53 -2.67 -4.73
C ASN A 78 -8.02 -3.05 -4.52
N GLU A 79 -8.42 -3.34 -3.29
CA GLU A 79 -9.84 -3.51 -2.95
C GLU A 79 -10.63 -2.22 -3.17
N ALA A 80 -10.10 -1.06 -2.78
CA ALA A 80 -10.72 0.24 -3.03
C ALA A 80 -10.84 0.51 -4.54
N LEU A 81 -9.78 0.25 -5.31
CA LEU A 81 -9.76 0.39 -6.77
C LEU A 81 -10.80 -0.50 -7.46
N CYS A 82 -10.96 -1.73 -6.99
CA CYS A 82 -11.97 -2.67 -7.51
C CYS A 82 -13.40 -2.16 -7.28
N ARG A 83 -13.65 -1.46 -6.15
CA ARG A 83 -14.97 -0.93 -5.78
C ARG A 83 -15.32 0.39 -6.48
N ARG A 84 -14.38 1.05 -7.18
CA ARG A 84 -14.67 2.32 -7.87
C ARG A 84 -15.73 2.17 -8.95
N PRO A 85 -16.63 3.17 -9.15
CA PRO A 85 -17.63 3.17 -10.20
C PRO A 85 -17.03 2.94 -11.60
N VAL A 86 -17.65 2.09 -12.41
CA VAL A 86 -17.16 1.72 -13.76
C VAL A 86 -17.03 2.94 -14.69
N GLY A 87 -17.86 3.97 -14.50
CA GLY A 87 -17.83 5.19 -15.31
C GLY A 87 -16.65 6.14 -15.05
N GLU A 88 -15.85 5.91 -14.00
CA GLU A 88 -14.65 6.71 -13.77
C GLU A 88 -13.54 6.34 -14.74
N SER A 89 -12.84 7.34 -15.28
CA SER A 89 -11.63 7.09 -16.08
C SER A 89 -10.56 6.41 -15.22
N PRO A 90 -9.64 5.63 -15.82
CA PRO A 90 -8.66 4.83 -15.05
C PRO A 90 -7.84 5.63 -14.05
N LEU A 91 -7.37 6.81 -14.43
CA LEU A 91 -6.53 7.65 -13.55
C LEU A 91 -7.35 8.31 -12.45
N VAL A 92 -8.59 8.71 -12.73
CA VAL A 92 -9.54 9.23 -11.73
C VAL A 92 -9.90 8.13 -10.73
N ALA A 93 -10.18 6.91 -11.20
CA ALA A 93 -10.45 5.77 -10.33
C ALA A 93 -9.23 5.45 -9.43
N TYR A 94 -8.02 5.55 -9.96
CA TYR A 94 -6.79 5.35 -9.19
C TYR A 94 -6.64 6.41 -8.08
N ARG A 95 -6.77 7.72 -8.40
CA ARG A 95 -6.76 8.83 -7.43
C ARG A 95 -7.80 8.61 -6.32
N ASN A 96 -9.04 8.38 -6.70
CA ASN A 96 -10.14 8.19 -5.76
C ASN A 96 -9.95 6.94 -4.89
N ALA A 97 -9.37 5.86 -5.43
CA ALA A 97 -9.03 4.68 -4.64
C ALA A 97 -7.94 4.96 -3.60
N LEU A 98 -6.98 5.85 -3.89
CA LEU A 98 -6.00 6.32 -2.90
C LEU A 98 -6.69 7.06 -1.75
N HIS A 99 -7.66 7.94 -2.04
CA HIS A 99 -8.43 8.62 -1.01
C HIS A 99 -9.26 7.64 -0.18
N ASP A 100 -9.97 6.70 -0.82
CA ASP A 100 -10.75 5.69 -0.12
C ASP A 100 -9.87 4.85 0.79
N TRP A 101 -8.68 4.42 0.31
CA TRP A 101 -7.72 3.68 1.10
C TRP A 101 -7.24 4.50 2.31
N LEU A 102 -6.87 5.77 2.13
CA LEU A 102 -6.45 6.65 3.23
C LEU A 102 -7.58 6.95 4.21
N ALA A 103 -8.85 6.93 3.76
CA ALA A 103 -10.01 7.19 4.60
C ALA A 103 -10.46 5.97 5.42
N THR A 104 -10.04 4.74 5.07
CA THR A 104 -10.50 3.50 5.74
C THR A 104 -10.02 3.37 7.19
N GLU A 105 -9.18 4.28 7.69
CA GLU A 105 -8.57 4.19 9.01
C GLU A 105 -9.33 5.03 10.06
N HIS A 106 -9.64 4.42 11.20
CA HIS A 106 -10.24 5.10 12.37
C HIS A 106 -9.23 6.11 12.95
N THR A 107 -9.67 7.32 13.23
CA THR A 107 -8.90 8.56 13.45
C THR A 107 -7.69 8.44 14.40
N GLY A 108 -7.74 7.62 15.45
CA GLY A 108 -6.60 7.46 16.39
C GLY A 108 -5.52 6.46 15.91
N ALA A 109 -5.92 5.43 15.16
CA ALA A 109 -4.99 4.45 14.60
C ALA A 109 -4.30 4.98 13.35
N LYS A 110 -4.92 5.92 12.64
CA LYS A 110 -4.42 6.53 11.40
C LYS A 110 -3.11 7.28 11.62
N ALA A 111 -3.06 8.20 12.59
CA ALA A 111 -1.86 8.99 12.87
C ALA A 111 -0.66 8.08 13.24
N ALA A 112 -0.88 7.09 14.11
CA ALA A 112 0.17 6.15 14.50
C ALA A 112 0.67 5.30 13.31
N ARG A 113 -0.22 4.91 12.38
CA ARG A 113 0.15 4.13 11.20
C ARG A 113 0.89 4.98 10.17
N LEU A 114 0.45 6.21 9.94
CA LEU A 114 1.17 7.17 9.08
C LEU A 114 2.56 7.46 9.63
N ALA A 115 2.70 7.66 10.95
CA ALA A 115 4.00 7.87 11.60
C ALA A 115 4.94 6.66 11.42
N ARG A 116 4.43 5.41 11.59
CA ARG A 116 5.22 4.20 11.32
C ARG A 116 5.62 4.06 9.86
N ARG A 117 4.70 4.35 8.94
CA ARG A 117 5.00 4.36 7.49
C ARG A 117 6.09 5.38 7.16
N TRP A 118 5.97 6.59 7.69
CA TRP A 118 6.98 7.62 7.52
C TRP A 118 8.35 7.19 8.06
N ALA A 119 8.40 6.65 9.28
CA ALA A 119 9.65 6.13 9.87
C ALA A 119 10.25 4.98 9.04
N LEU A 120 9.42 4.09 8.49
CA LEU A 120 9.88 3.00 7.64
C LEU A 120 10.51 3.51 6.32
N PHE A 121 9.93 4.55 5.71
CA PHE A 121 10.50 5.16 4.51
C PHE A 121 11.88 5.78 4.77
N GLN A 122 12.11 6.34 5.96
CA GLN A 122 13.43 6.86 6.36
C GLN A 122 14.49 5.77 6.48
N LEU A 123 14.10 4.54 6.76
CA LEU A 123 15.03 3.41 6.91
C LEU A 123 15.47 2.79 5.58
N PHE A 124 14.79 3.06 4.47
CA PHE A 124 15.10 2.40 3.19
C PHE A 124 16.49 2.71 2.63
N GLU A 125 17.07 3.87 2.95
CA GLU A 125 18.46 4.19 2.57
C GLU A 125 19.48 3.36 3.38
N ALA A 126 19.17 3.12 4.65
CA ALA A 126 20.06 2.39 5.56
C ALA A 126 19.90 0.86 5.46
N GLU A 127 18.73 0.38 5.00
CA GLU A 127 18.35 -1.04 5.02
C GLU A 127 17.95 -1.52 3.61
N PRO A 128 18.94 -1.86 2.72
CA PRO A 128 18.65 -2.26 1.32
C PRO A 128 17.74 -3.47 1.18
N THR A 129 17.74 -4.39 2.15
CA THR A 129 16.86 -5.57 2.15
C THR A 129 15.39 -5.19 2.33
N LEU A 130 15.09 -4.20 3.18
CA LEU A 130 13.75 -3.64 3.33
C LEU A 130 13.33 -2.90 2.06
N ALA A 131 14.22 -2.10 1.46
CA ALA A 131 13.96 -1.43 0.20
C ALA A 131 13.63 -2.42 -0.93
N ALA A 132 14.38 -3.52 -1.04
CA ALA A 132 14.11 -4.59 -2.03
C ALA A 132 12.77 -5.28 -1.78
N GLY A 133 12.44 -5.60 -0.52
CA GLY A 133 11.15 -6.15 -0.13
C GLY A 133 9.99 -5.22 -0.49
N TYR A 134 10.11 -3.94 -0.19
CA TYR A 134 9.14 -2.91 -0.58
C TYR A 134 8.93 -2.84 -2.09
N GLN A 135 10.01 -2.86 -2.90
CA GLN A 135 9.91 -2.85 -4.35
C GLN A 135 9.15 -4.08 -4.88
N ARG A 136 9.38 -5.27 -4.29
CA ARG A 136 8.65 -6.49 -4.66
C ARG A 136 7.15 -6.32 -4.38
N ILE A 137 6.77 -5.90 -3.17
CA ILE A 137 5.36 -5.67 -2.79
C ILE A 137 4.70 -4.68 -3.75
N ARG A 138 5.40 -3.58 -4.07
CA ARG A 138 4.93 -2.57 -5.00
C ARG A 138 4.67 -3.13 -6.40
N LEU A 139 5.62 -3.90 -6.95
CA LEU A 139 5.49 -4.49 -8.29
C LEU A 139 4.33 -5.50 -8.36
N ASP A 140 4.15 -6.33 -7.33
CA ASP A 140 3.05 -7.28 -7.27
C ASP A 140 1.70 -6.57 -7.15
N GLY A 141 1.63 -5.51 -6.35
CA GLY A 141 0.46 -4.65 -6.24
C GLY A 141 0.10 -3.95 -7.57
N GLN A 142 1.11 -3.44 -8.31
CA GLN A 142 0.89 -2.84 -9.62
C GLN A 142 0.31 -3.83 -10.63
N ARG A 143 0.82 -5.07 -10.66
CA ARG A 143 0.28 -6.13 -11.54
C ARG A 143 -1.21 -6.38 -11.26
N GLU A 144 -1.60 -6.39 -9.99
CA GLU A 144 -2.99 -6.54 -9.60
C GLU A 144 -3.83 -5.32 -10.00
N SER A 145 -3.34 -4.10 -9.77
CA SER A 145 -3.99 -2.86 -10.21
C SER A 145 -4.23 -2.85 -11.73
N VAL A 146 -3.26 -3.31 -12.53
CA VAL A 146 -3.40 -3.43 -13.99
C VAL A 146 -4.54 -4.39 -14.36
N ARG A 147 -4.64 -5.55 -13.69
CA ARG A 147 -5.75 -6.51 -13.93
C ARG A 147 -7.10 -5.89 -13.58
N ILE A 148 -7.19 -5.19 -12.45
CA ILE A 148 -8.42 -4.52 -12.02
C ILE A 148 -8.85 -3.46 -13.05
N ILE A 149 -7.94 -2.59 -13.49
CA ILE A 149 -8.26 -1.55 -14.47
C ILE A 149 -8.59 -2.17 -15.84
N ALA A 150 -7.88 -3.22 -16.26
CA ALA A 150 -8.20 -3.94 -17.50
C ALA A 150 -9.61 -4.54 -17.47
N ALA A 151 -9.99 -5.18 -16.38
CA ALA A 151 -11.33 -5.71 -16.18
C ALA A 151 -12.40 -4.61 -16.19
N ARG A 152 -12.13 -3.44 -15.59
CA ARG A 152 -13.04 -2.27 -15.60
C ARG A 152 -13.26 -1.68 -16.99
N LEU A 153 -12.24 -1.74 -17.85
CA LEU A 153 -12.29 -1.26 -19.23
C LEU A 153 -12.79 -2.31 -20.22
N ASP A 154 -12.97 -3.55 -19.76
CA ASP A 154 -13.28 -4.73 -20.59
C ASP A 154 -12.27 -4.90 -21.74
N VAL A 155 -10.97 -4.88 -21.40
CA VAL A 155 -9.86 -4.99 -22.36
C VAL A 155 -8.84 -6.04 -21.96
N ASP A 156 -8.11 -6.56 -22.96
CA ASP A 156 -6.93 -7.39 -22.74
C ASP A 156 -5.69 -6.49 -22.49
N PRO A 157 -5.08 -6.52 -21.31
CA PRO A 157 -3.90 -5.69 -21.01
C PRO A 157 -2.67 -6.09 -21.84
N ALA A 158 -2.64 -7.25 -22.50
CA ALA A 158 -1.58 -7.61 -23.43
C ALA A 158 -1.63 -6.79 -24.73
N VAL A 159 -2.81 -6.27 -25.08
CA VAL A 159 -3.06 -5.52 -26.33
C VAL A 159 -3.28 -4.03 -26.04
N ASP A 160 -4.15 -3.73 -25.06
CA ASP A 160 -4.48 -2.36 -24.69
C ASP A 160 -3.55 -1.86 -23.58
N ARG A 161 -2.83 -0.77 -23.84
CA ARG A 161 -1.84 -0.21 -22.90
C ARG A 161 -2.41 0.80 -21.90
N ARG A 162 -3.70 1.16 -22.00
CA ARG A 162 -4.34 2.11 -21.07
C ARG A 162 -4.29 1.66 -19.60
N PRO A 163 -4.55 0.36 -19.26
CA PRO A 163 -4.43 -0.09 -17.88
C PRO A 163 -3.01 0.11 -17.31
N GLU A 164 -2.00 -0.31 -18.07
CA GLU A 164 -0.60 -0.22 -17.64
C GLU A 164 -0.14 1.24 -17.52
N ALA A 165 -0.50 2.09 -18.49
CA ALA A 165 -0.18 3.52 -18.47
C ALA A 165 -0.82 4.23 -17.27
N ALA A 166 -2.09 3.96 -16.98
CA ALA A 166 -2.78 4.55 -15.84
C ALA A 166 -2.17 4.13 -14.50
N VAL A 167 -1.85 2.83 -14.33
CA VAL A 167 -1.21 2.33 -13.12
C VAL A 167 0.21 2.88 -12.97
N ALA A 168 0.98 2.94 -14.05
CA ALA A 168 2.34 3.51 -14.03
C ALA A 168 2.31 4.99 -13.62
N ALA A 169 1.41 5.79 -14.22
CA ALA A 169 1.23 7.19 -13.87
C ALA A 169 0.78 7.35 -12.40
N GLY A 170 -0.32 6.68 -12.00
CA GLY A 170 -0.85 6.78 -10.65
C GLY A 170 0.13 6.34 -9.57
N THR A 171 0.86 5.24 -9.81
CA THR A 171 1.92 4.78 -8.89
C THR A 171 3.09 5.75 -8.85
N GLY A 172 3.50 6.30 -9.99
CA GLY A 172 4.57 7.30 -10.05
C GLY A 172 4.24 8.54 -9.22
N LEU A 173 3.01 9.05 -9.35
CA LEU A 173 2.51 10.19 -8.58
C LEU A 173 2.45 9.88 -7.08
N LEU A 174 1.96 8.70 -6.70
CA LEU A 174 1.97 8.26 -5.30
C LEU A 174 3.39 8.18 -4.74
N ILE A 175 4.34 7.60 -5.48
CA ILE A 175 5.74 7.51 -5.03
C ILE A 175 6.33 8.91 -4.86
N ALA A 176 6.11 9.83 -5.80
CA ALA A 176 6.58 11.20 -5.70
C ALA A 176 5.98 11.92 -4.47
N ALA A 177 4.68 11.74 -4.22
CA ALA A 177 4.04 12.26 -3.02
C ALA A 177 4.64 11.69 -1.73
N LEU A 178 4.88 10.36 -1.69
CA LEU A 178 5.51 9.69 -0.55
C LEU A 178 6.95 10.14 -0.30
N GLN A 179 7.74 10.41 -1.35
CA GLN A 179 9.11 10.92 -1.23
C GLN A 179 9.12 12.34 -0.64
N VAL A 180 8.27 13.23 -1.13
CA VAL A 180 8.15 14.60 -0.58
C VAL A 180 7.64 14.55 0.86
N TRP A 181 6.62 13.72 1.13
CA TRP A 181 6.08 13.52 2.47
C TRP A 181 7.13 12.96 3.43
N GLY A 182 7.89 11.94 3.01
CA GLY A 182 8.93 11.31 3.81
C GLY A 182 10.10 12.25 4.13
N ALA A 183 10.43 13.21 3.25
CA ALA A 183 11.45 14.23 3.49
C ALA A 183 10.96 15.41 4.34
N GLY A 184 9.65 15.54 4.52
CA GLY A 184 9.02 16.62 5.29
C GLY A 184 8.95 16.32 6.80
N SER A 185 8.33 17.25 7.53
CA SER A 185 8.02 17.11 8.97
C SER A 185 6.52 16.97 9.26
N ASP A 186 5.67 17.10 8.24
CA ASP A 186 4.21 17.01 8.37
C ASP A 186 3.73 15.59 8.06
N THR A 187 3.27 14.88 9.09
CA THR A 187 2.77 13.51 8.96
C THR A 187 1.36 13.43 8.39
N ASP A 188 0.60 14.52 8.38
CA ASP A 188 -0.81 14.53 7.96
C ASP A 188 -1.01 14.99 6.49
N GLY A 189 -0.01 15.63 5.89
CA GLY A 189 -0.07 16.24 4.56
C GLY A 189 -0.06 15.28 3.36
N LEU A 190 0.00 13.97 3.55
CA LEU A 190 0.06 13.01 2.44
C LEU A 190 -1.15 13.07 1.48
N PRO A 191 -2.42 13.20 1.94
CA PRO A 191 -3.56 13.31 1.02
C PRO A 191 -3.45 14.54 0.11
N ASP A 192 -3.08 15.70 0.66
CA ASP A 192 -2.94 16.96 -0.09
C ASP A 192 -1.80 16.90 -1.11
N LEU A 193 -0.69 16.22 -0.75
CA LEU A 193 0.40 15.99 -1.68
C LEU A 193 -0.03 15.07 -2.85
N ILE A 194 -0.78 14.03 -2.58
CA ILE A 194 -1.33 13.16 -3.64
C ILE A 194 -2.16 14.02 -4.61
N ASP A 195 -3.09 14.82 -4.11
CA ASP A 195 -3.90 15.69 -4.94
C ASP A 195 -3.07 16.68 -5.75
N THR A 196 -2.08 17.31 -5.12
CA THR A 196 -1.17 18.23 -5.80
C THR A 196 -0.47 17.59 -6.99
N PHE A 197 0.05 16.36 -6.82
CA PHE A 197 0.73 15.65 -7.91
C PHE A 197 -0.22 15.25 -9.04
N PHE A 198 -1.44 14.79 -8.73
CA PHE A 198 -2.43 14.47 -9.75
C PHE A 198 -2.90 15.70 -10.52
N ASP A 199 -3.12 16.83 -9.85
CA ASP A 199 -3.53 18.09 -10.48
C ASP A 199 -2.40 18.67 -11.33
N THR A 200 -1.13 18.54 -10.89
CA THR A 200 0.05 18.91 -11.68
C THR A 200 0.13 18.10 -12.97
N LEU A 201 -0.06 16.78 -12.92
CA LEU A 201 -0.06 15.94 -14.12
C LEU A 201 -1.17 16.38 -15.09
N ASN A 202 -2.37 16.70 -14.59
CA ASN A 202 -3.46 17.19 -15.43
C ASN A 202 -3.09 18.50 -16.15
N GLY A 203 -2.43 19.43 -15.46
CA GLY A 203 -1.91 20.67 -16.05
C GLY A 203 -0.90 20.39 -17.16
N LEU A 204 0.11 19.58 -16.89
CA LEU A 204 1.14 19.21 -17.86
C LEU A 204 0.58 18.51 -19.11
N THR A 205 -0.44 17.64 -18.94
CA THR A 205 -1.07 16.98 -20.08
C THR A 205 -1.89 17.94 -20.93
N ALA A 206 -2.54 18.94 -20.34
CA ALA A 206 -3.28 19.98 -21.07
C ALA A 206 -2.32 20.88 -21.87
N GLU A 207 -1.18 21.28 -21.30
CA GLU A 207 -0.13 22.03 -21.99
C GLU A 207 0.40 21.27 -23.20
N PHE A 208 0.77 20.00 -23.00
CA PHE A 208 1.25 19.14 -24.07
C PHE A 208 0.25 19.00 -25.23
N GLN A 209 -1.05 18.81 -24.93
CA GLN A 209 -2.10 18.72 -25.94
C GLN A 209 -2.25 20.01 -26.73
N SER A 210 -2.12 21.17 -26.08
CA SER A 210 -2.22 22.49 -26.74
C SER A 210 -1.06 22.72 -27.72
N GLU A 211 0.15 22.33 -27.34
CA GLU A 211 1.34 22.45 -28.18
C GLU A 211 1.27 21.54 -29.43
N VAL A 212 0.88 20.26 -29.22
CA VAL A 212 0.75 19.28 -30.33
C VAL A 212 -0.35 19.69 -31.32
N SER A 213 -1.44 20.32 -30.82
CA SER A 213 -2.55 20.78 -31.68
C SER A 213 -2.22 22.06 -32.47
N SER A 214 -1.14 22.75 -32.06
CA SER A 214 -0.68 24.02 -32.71
C SER A 214 0.46 23.79 -33.71
N SER A 215 0.95 22.58 -33.86
CA SER A 215 2.04 22.15 -34.75
C SER A 215 1.50 21.42 -35.97
#